data_fdcd1d36bb18063ed3b5c356a3a2cd33
#
_entry.id   fdcd1d36bb18063ed3b5c356a3a2cd33
#
_cell.length_a   1.000
_cell.length_b   1.000
_cell.length_c   1.000
_cell.angle_alpha   90.00
_cell.angle_beta   90.00
_cell.angle_gamma   90.00
#
_symmetry.space_group_name_H-M   'P 1'
#
loop_
_entity.id
_entity.type
_entity.pdbx_description
1 polymer ?
#
loop_
_entity_poly.entity_id
_entity_poly.type
_entity_poly.pdbx_seq_one_letter_code
_entity_poly.pdbx_strand_id
1 'polypeptide(L)'
;VIVSNLSVCMVTCWYRNISMANYSENLINALMRRDISVKVVTSDCVCKNKYRDSSSLFNGKYCLVTTPFDSYGDEPDRSRIRGLSYRTSRIPLGWLYAKQCRDSDILHYQQSNVFSFGQLPLLTLPIQRKGPHTVVTVHNLDPHPLYRVYHYADAVIVHTEQQKDRMVQAGIPENKIHVVFHGGHKVNLRGLVRTRVTFFGSPAKYKGFFDLLKALRILRDKGIKINLEVYGIYGKEEEQTAKKEARRNNVEDQIQWYGSLSELEFDEKMQESIFTFAIYPVPVWGSSIITRAMMNGTPVIATPLGGSSEYLGDTGTYVPPNDPSALASVIRSLLENRRLQEDLGKMARQRALQYLSWDAIAEKTIRIYQSVIDA
;
A
#
# COMPACT_ATOMS: atom_id res chain seq x y z
N VAL A 1 19.60 -19.38 -11.67
CA VAL A 1 19.86 -20.40 -10.64
C VAL A 1 19.12 -19.93 -9.40
N ILE A 2 18.05 -20.63 -9.00
CA ILE A 2 17.35 -20.33 -7.74
C ILE A 2 18.27 -20.85 -6.63
N VAL A 3 18.71 -19.95 -5.73
CA VAL A 3 19.46 -20.37 -4.55
C VAL A 3 18.50 -21.21 -3.70
N SER A 4 18.63 -22.52 -3.74
CA SER A 4 17.94 -23.44 -2.83
C SER A 4 18.44 -23.14 -1.42
N ASN A 5 17.54 -22.87 -0.49
CA ASN A 5 17.73 -22.61 0.94
C ASN A 5 18.00 -21.16 1.38
N LEU A 6 17.57 -20.15 0.62
CA LEU A 6 17.65 -18.77 1.09
C LEU A 6 16.74 -18.55 2.34
N SER A 7 17.32 -17.99 3.40
CA SER A 7 16.64 -17.69 4.66
C SER A 7 16.49 -16.18 4.86
N VAL A 8 15.27 -15.74 5.12
CA VAL A 8 14.90 -14.32 5.29
C VAL A 8 14.33 -14.10 6.68
N CYS A 9 14.86 -13.14 7.43
CA CYS A 9 14.24 -12.62 8.62
C CYS A 9 13.46 -11.34 8.27
N MET A 10 12.13 -11.44 8.24
CA MET A 10 11.24 -10.30 7.95
C MET A 10 10.90 -9.57 9.23
N VAL A 11 11.31 -8.31 9.37
CA VAL A 11 10.94 -7.45 10.49
C VAL A 11 9.83 -6.50 10.07
N THR A 12 8.68 -6.59 10.73
CA THR A 12 7.50 -5.82 10.36
C THR A 12 6.73 -5.32 11.57
N CYS A 13 6.07 -4.17 11.44
CA CYS A 13 5.17 -3.60 12.44
C CYS A 13 3.72 -3.89 12.08
N TRP A 14 3.10 -4.87 12.73
CA TRP A 14 1.70 -5.23 12.45
C TRP A 14 0.67 -4.41 13.25
N TYR A 15 1.13 -3.74 14.28
CA TYR A 15 0.26 -3.11 15.26
C TYR A 15 -0.46 -1.82 14.82
N ARG A 16 0.15 -0.99 13.97
CA ARG A 16 -0.37 0.35 13.70
C ARG A 16 -0.84 0.62 12.27
N ASN A 17 -0.56 -0.29 11.35
CA ASN A 17 -0.87 -0.06 9.96
C ASN A 17 -1.33 -1.36 9.29
N ILE A 18 -2.64 -1.52 9.19
CA ILE A 18 -3.28 -2.67 8.55
C ILE A 18 -2.75 -2.86 7.11
N SER A 19 -2.49 -1.77 6.39
CA SER A 19 -1.96 -1.85 5.02
C SER A 19 -0.58 -2.46 4.96
N MET A 20 0.29 -2.15 5.94
CA MET A 20 1.63 -2.76 6.03
C MET A 20 1.60 -4.20 6.45
N ALA A 21 0.73 -4.54 7.40
CA ALA A 21 0.53 -5.92 7.82
C ALA A 21 0.12 -6.77 6.62
N ASN A 22 -0.86 -6.32 5.86
CA ASN A 22 -1.33 -6.98 4.64
C ASN A 22 -0.23 -7.08 3.58
N TYR A 23 0.57 -6.03 3.39
CA TYR A 23 1.70 -6.08 2.46
C TYR A 23 2.72 -7.14 2.87
N SER A 24 3.16 -7.10 4.14
CA SER A 24 4.17 -8.01 4.67
C SER A 24 3.70 -9.46 4.60
N GLU A 25 2.48 -9.73 5.00
CA GLU A 25 1.88 -11.07 4.93
C GLU A 25 1.85 -11.62 3.50
N ASN A 26 1.38 -10.82 2.57
CA ASN A 26 1.28 -11.25 1.18
C ASN A 26 2.63 -11.49 0.54
N LEU A 27 3.62 -10.63 0.83
CA LEU A 27 4.99 -10.84 0.40
C LEU A 27 5.58 -12.12 1.01
N ILE A 28 5.41 -12.32 2.33
CA ILE A 28 5.89 -13.52 3.02
C ILE A 28 5.29 -14.78 2.39
N ASN A 29 3.97 -14.81 2.21
CA ASN A 29 3.28 -15.94 1.59
C ASN A 29 3.78 -16.21 0.15
N ALA A 30 4.07 -15.16 -0.62
CA ALA A 30 4.58 -15.29 -1.97
C ALA A 30 6.04 -15.77 -2.01
N LEU A 31 6.89 -15.36 -1.07
CA LEU A 31 8.25 -15.85 -0.89
C LEU A 31 8.27 -17.33 -0.51
N MET A 32 7.39 -17.71 0.44
CA MET A 32 7.31 -19.12 0.87
C MET A 32 6.81 -20.07 -0.22
N ARG A 33 5.93 -19.63 -1.10
CA ARG A 33 5.53 -20.42 -2.29
C ARG A 33 6.70 -20.69 -3.25
N ARG A 34 7.81 -19.98 -3.08
CA ARG A 34 9.05 -20.13 -3.84
C ARG A 34 10.19 -20.77 -3.03
N ASP A 35 9.82 -21.54 -2.01
CA ASP A 35 10.74 -22.28 -1.14
C ASP A 35 11.74 -21.39 -0.37
N ILE A 36 11.43 -20.11 -0.20
CA ILE A 36 12.20 -19.21 0.67
C ILE A 36 11.76 -19.45 2.12
N SER A 37 12.74 -19.74 2.98
CA SER A 37 12.50 -19.84 4.42
C SER A 37 12.33 -18.46 5.02
N VAL A 38 11.17 -18.18 5.63
CA VAL A 38 10.89 -16.86 6.22
C VAL A 38 10.65 -16.97 7.71
N LYS A 39 11.45 -16.24 8.48
CA LYS A 39 11.24 -15.98 9.91
C LYS A 39 10.65 -14.59 10.07
N VAL A 40 9.60 -14.44 10.87
CA VAL A 40 8.95 -13.14 11.09
C VAL A 40 9.24 -12.66 12.50
N VAL A 41 9.69 -11.41 12.60
CA VAL A 41 9.89 -10.70 13.85
C VAL A 41 8.92 -9.52 13.92
N THR A 42 8.06 -9.52 14.92
CA THR A 42 7.04 -8.48 15.11
C THR A 42 6.80 -8.21 16.58
N SER A 43 6.01 -7.20 16.91
CA SER A 43 5.66 -6.88 18.29
C SER A 43 4.46 -7.67 18.81
N ASP A 44 4.44 -7.93 20.11
CA ASP A 44 3.47 -8.79 20.81
C ASP A 44 2.03 -8.28 20.82
N CYS A 45 1.83 -6.99 20.58
CA CYS A 45 0.52 -6.33 20.70
C CYS A 45 -0.54 -6.81 19.71
N VAL A 46 -0.12 -7.43 18.65
CA VAL A 46 -1.00 -7.90 17.56
C VAL A 46 -1.73 -9.18 17.92
N CYS A 47 -1.09 -10.04 18.71
CA CYS A 47 -1.60 -11.39 18.98
C CYS A 47 -2.78 -11.42 19.96
N LYS A 48 -2.99 -10.37 20.78
CA LYS A 48 -3.91 -10.47 21.91
C LYS A 48 -5.35 -10.01 21.67
N ASN A 49 -5.64 -9.04 20.80
CA ASN A 49 -6.97 -8.41 20.83
C ASN A 49 -7.80 -8.29 19.55
N LYS A 50 -7.24 -8.42 18.35
CA LYS A 50 -8.01 -8.22 17.12
C LYS A 50 -7.85 -9.29 16.03
N TYR A 51 -6.85 -10.12 16.14
CA TYR A 51 -6.52 -11.16 15.16
C TYR A 51 -6.51 -12.57 15.74
N ARG A 52 -7.18 -12.79 16.89
CA ARG A 52 -7.33 -14.14 17.47
C ARG A 52 -8.03 -15.10 16.52
N ASP A 53 -8.91 -14.58 15.63
CA ASP A 53 -9.58 -15.38 14.61
C ASP A 53 -8.80 -15.47 13.28
N SER A 54 -7.72 -14.73 13.13
CA SER A 54 -6.81 -14.81 11.98
C SER A 54 -5.68 -15.83 12.20
N SER A 55 -5.90 -16.85 13.02
CA SER A 55 -5.02 -18.03 13.09
C SER A 55 -4.82 -18.72 11.73
N SER A 56 -5.67 -18.43 10.74
CA SER A 56 -5.45 -18.76 9.34
C SER A 56 -4.25 -18.04 8.71
N LEU A 57 -3.86 -16.89 9.23
CA LEU A 57 -2.71 -16.09 8.78
C LEU A 57 -1.38 -16.78 9.11
N PHE A 58 -1.36 -17.58 10.18
CA PHE A 58 -0.16 -18.25 10.67
C PHE A 58 -0.35 -19.76 10.73
N ASN A 59 -0.59 -20.40 9.62
CA ASN A 59 -0.75 -21.87 9.50
C ASN A 59 0.48 -22.68 9.99
N GLY A 60 1.11 -22.26 11.08
CA GLY A 60 2.25 -22.96 11.67
C GLY A 60 3.54 -22.97 10.84
N LYS A 61 3.55 -22.24 9.71
CA LYS A 61 4.65 -22.24 8.75
C LYS A 61 5.74 -21.20 9.04
N TYR A 62 5.50 -20.25 9.96
CA TYR A 62 6.50 -19.24 10.31
C TYR A 62 6.97 -19.40 11.74
N CYS A 63 8.24 -19.13 11.98
CA CYS A 63 8.71 -18.88 13.33
C CYS A 63 8.37 -17.43 13.67
N LEU A 64 7.30 -17.20 14.43
CA LEU A 64 6.96 -15.88 14.94
C LEU A 64 7.75 -15.61 16.22
N VAL A 65 8.59 -14.57 16.19
CA VAL A 65 9.24 -14.07 17.39
C VAL A 65 8.52 -12.82 17.83
N THR A 66 7.80 -12.92 18.93
CA THR A 66 7.13 -11.79 19.57
C THR A 66 8.01 -11.20 20.67
N THR A 67 7.93 -9.89 20.87
CA THR A 67 8.65 -9.22 21.94
C THR A 67 7.69 -8.72 23.01
N PRO A 68 8.02 -8.91 24.31
CA PRO A 68 7.09 -8.71 25.42
C PRO A 68 6.78 -7.24 25.75
N PHE A 69 7.29 -6.26 25.01
CA PHE A 69 7.26 -4.85 25.41
C PHE A 69 6.17 -3.97 24.76
N ASP A 70 5.27 -4.53 23.99
CA ASP A 70 4.18 -3.75 23.37
C ASP A 70 2.84 -3.83 24.14
N SER A 71 2.85 -4.23 25.39
CA SER A 71 1.66 -4.29 26.26
C SER A 71 1.21 -2.92 26.80
N TYR A 72 1.68 -1.83 26.25
CA TYR A 72 1.19 -0.50 26.62
C TYR A 72 0.00 -0.09 25.74
N GLY A 73 -1.08 0.15 26.47
CA GLY A 73 -2.44 0.39 26.05
C GLY A 73 -2.67 1.38 24.90
N ASP A 74 -3.89 1.40 24.48
CA ASP A 74 -4.49 1.94 23.25
C ASP A 74 -4.29 3.44 22.97
N GLU A 75 -3.57 4.21 23.78
CA GLU A 75 -3.19 5.59 23.46
C GLU A 75 -1.77 5.94 23.96
N PRO A 76 -0.94 6.56 23.12
CA PRO A 76 0.30 7.15 23.62
C PRO A 76 -0.04 8.40 24.42
N ASP A 77 0.08 8.32 25.74
CA ASP A 77 0.06 9.49 26.59
C ASP A 77 1.08 10.51 26.08
N ARG A 78 0.58 11.66 25.66
CA ARG A 78 1.32 12.76 25.02
C ARG A 78 2.30 13.49 25.96
N SER A 79 2.58 12.98 27.15
CA SER A 79 3.59 13.61 28.02
C SER A 79 4.99 13.44 27.42
N ARG A 80 5.75 14.51 27.27
CA ARG A 80 7.12 14.53 26.71
C ARG A 80 8.06 13.54 27.40
N ILE A 81 7.87 13.31 28.69
CA ILE A 81 8.71 12.42 29.50
C ILE A 81 8.45 10.95 29.17
N ARG A 82 7.19 10.54 29.01
CA ARG A 82 6.82 9.16 28.62
C ARG A 82 7.22 8.87 27.17
N GLY A 83 7.14 9.86 26.27
CA GLY A 83 7.62 9.75 24.90
C GLY A 83 9.12 9.49 24.79
N LEU A 84 9.94 10.06 25.67
CA LEU A 84 11.39 9.85 25.71
C LEU A 84 11.72 8.45 26.25
N SER A 85 11.10 8.03 27.34
CA SER A 85 11.24 6.68 27.92
C SER A 85 10.80 5.58 26.95
N TYR A 86 9.72 5.80 26.20
CA TYR A 86 9.25 4.90 25.15
C TYR A 86 10.26 4.79 23.98
N ARG A 87 10.90 5.91 23.59
CA ARG A 87 11.92 5.92 22.52
C ARG A 87 13.22 5.23 22.94
N THR A 88 13.67 5.43 24.16
CA THR A 88 14.91 4.85 24.68
C THR A 88 14.78 3.36 25.03
N SER A 89 13.63 2.90 25.49
CA SER A 89 13.37 1.47 25.72
C SER A 89 13.40 0.61 24.45
N ARG A 90 13.30 1.20 23.28
CA ARG A 90 13.37 0.50 21.97
C ARG A 90 14.78 0.19 21.49
N ILE A 91 15.82 0.82 22.05
CA ILE A 91 17.21 0.50 21.71
C ILE A 91 17.57 -0.95 22.07
N PRO A 92 17.27 -1.45 23.28
CA PRO A 92 17.47 -2.87 23.61
C PRO A 92 16.68 -3.83 22.71
N LEU A 93 15.47 -3.44 22.27
CA LEU A 93 14.64 -4.25 21.38
C LEU A 93 15.27 -4.42 19.99
N GLY A 94 15.89 -3.38 19.46
CA GLY A 94 16.64 -3.48 18.20
C GLY A 94 17.75 -4.53 18.28
N TRP A 95 18.47 -4.61 19.40
CA TRP A 95 19.51 -5.64 19.63
C TRP A 95 18.92 -7.05 19.77
N LEU A 96 17.76 -7.20 20.40
CA LEU A 96 17.06 -8.49 20.46
C LEU A 96 16.61 -8.96 19.09
N TYR A 97 16.04 -8.07 18.28
CA TYR A 97 15.70 -8.38 16.89
C TYR A 97 16.92 -8.80 16.08
N ALA A 98 18.00 -8.03 16.22
CA ALA A 98 19.26 -8.34 15.60
C ALA A 98 19.76 -9.74 15.94
N LYS A 99 19.73 -10.10 17.23
CA LYS A 99 20.13 -11.43 17.71
C LYS A 99 19.26 -12.54 17.11
N GLN A 100 17.94 -12.31 16.99
CA GLN A 100 17.00 -13.28 16.45
C GLN A 100 17.17 -13.50 14.92
N CYS A 101 17.64 -12.49 14.20
CA CYS A 101 17.82 -12.56 12.76
C CYS A 101 19.24 -12.95 12.32
N ARG A 102 20.15 -13.19 13.27
CA ARG A 102 21.60 -13.37 13.00
C ARG A 102 21.92 -14.55 12.08
N ASP A 103 21.10 -15.60 12.15
CA ASP A 103 21.31 -16.83 11.42
C ASP A 103 20.58 -16.85 10.06
N SER A 104 20.01 -15.71 9.63
CA SER A 104 19.37 -15.57 8.32
C SER A 104 20.35 -14.96 7.32
N ASP A 105 20.18 -15.28 6.03
CA ASP A 105 20.98 -14.69 4.96
C ASP A 105 20.57 -13.23 4.73
N ILE A 106 19.27 -12.95 4.82
CA ILE A 106 18.69 -11.63 4.61
C ILE A 106 17.92 -11.16 5.86
N LEU A 107 18.16 -9.93 6.24
CA LEU A 107 17.33 -9.17 7.15
C LEU A 107 16.50 -8.18 6.35
N HIS A 108 15.22 -8.47 6.13
CA HIS A 108 14.32 -7.58 5.39
C HIS A 108 13.43 -6.78 6.32
N TYR A 109 13.59 -5.48 6.30
CA TYR A 109 12.93 -4.54 7.16
C TYR A 109 11.78 -3.81 6.44
N GLN A 110 10.55 -3.84 7.00
CA GLN A 110 9.38 -3.14 6.47
C GLN A 110 9.19 -1.80 7.20
N GLN A 111 9.38 -0.68 6.52
CA GLN A 111 9.37 0.66 7.10
C GLN A 111 8.10 1.44 6.73
N SER A 112 7.25 1.81 7.71
CA SER A 112 6.02 2.57 7.43
C SER A 112 6.11 4.06 7.66
N ASN A 113 6.79 4.46 8.70
CA ASN A 113 6.96 5.86 9.11
C ASN A 113 8.22 5.97 9.94
N VAL A 114 8.66 7.21 10.13
CA VAL A 114 9.79 7.63 10.93
C VAL A 114 10.55 6.53 11.67
N PHE A 115 11.80 6.41 11.34
CA PHE A 115 12.78 5.59 12.02
C PHE A 115 12.62 5.66 13.54
N SER A 116 12.25 4.59 14.20
CA SER A 116 12.38 4.52 15.65
C SER A 116 13.84 4.20 16.01
N PHE A 117 14.39 4.85 17.04
CA PHE A 117 15.77 4.63 17.48
C PHE A 117 16.08 3.15 17.79
N GLY A 118 15.06 2.32 18.08
CA GLY A 118 15.20 0.89 18.27
C GLY A 118 15.56 0.11 17.00
N GLN A 119 15.52 0.72 15.83
CA GLN A 119 15.84 0.12 14.51
C GLN A 119 17.28 0.38 14.06
N LEU A 120 17.94 1.39 14.63
CA LEU A 120 19.34 1.69 14.35
C LEU A 120 20.29 0.48 14.48
N PRO A 121 20.19 -0.35 15.52
CA PRO A 121 21.05 -1.53 15.64
C PRO A 121 20.87 -2.53 14.50
N LEU A 122 19.68 -2.63 13.88
CA LEU A 122 19.43 -3.54 12.76
C LEU A 122 20.19 -3.12 11.51
N LEU A 123 20.38 -1.82 11.29
CA LEU A 123 21.15 -1.30 10.16
C LEU A 123 22.65 -1.35 10.39
N THR A 124 23.12 -1.54 11.64
CA THR A 124 24.54 -1.69 11.95
C THR A 124 25.01 -3.14 11.98
N LEU A 125 24.07 -4.12 11.87
CA LEU A 125 24.42 -5.54 11.84
C LEU A 125 25.37 -5.93 10.70
N PRO A 126 25.20 -5.46 9.46
CA PRO A 126 26.11 -5.78 8.36
C PRO A 126 27.53 -5.27 8.58
N ILE A 127 27.72 -4.25 9.41
CA ILE A 127 29.06 -3.72 9.78
C ILE A 127 29.83 -4.71 10.65
N GLN A 128 29.11 -5.61 11.33
CA GLN A 128 29.69 -6.74 12.04
C GLN A 128 29.96 -7.87 11.03
N ARG A 129 31.16 -8.03 10.58
CA ARG A 129 31.72 -8.93 9.50
C ARG A 129 31.08 -10.31 9.26
N LYS A 130 29.96 -10.68 9.90
CA LYS A 130 29.21 -11.96 9.77
C LYS A 130 27.72 -11.82 10.06
N GLY A 131 27.10 -10.69 9.75
CA GLY A 131 25.66 -10.50 9.87
C GLY A 131 24.89 -10.79 8.57
N PRO A 132 23.55 -10.87 8.61
CA PRO A 132 22.72 -10.97 7.42
C PRO A 132 22.82 -9.70 6.55
N HIS A 133 22.65 -9.86 5.24
CA HIS A 133 22.50 -8.71 4.35
C HIS A 133 21.19 -7.97 4.65
N THR A 134 21.23 -6.64 4.63
CA THR A 134 20.12 -5.81 5.08
C THR A 134 19.37 -5.22 3.89
N VAL A 135 18.09 -5.54 3.77
CA VAL A 135 17.17 -4.98 2.79
C VAL A 135 16.08 -4.18 3.50
N VAL A 136 15.74 -3.00 3.01
CA VAL A 136 14.71 -2.14 3.62
C VAL A 136 13.66 -1.79 2.58
N THR A 137 12.38 -2.11 2.83
CA THR A 137 11.27 -1.57 2.03
C THR A 137 10.74 -0.30 2.69
N VAL A 138 10.68 0.79 1.92
CA VAL A 138 10.21 2.11 2.36
C VAL A 138 8.82 2.38 1.78
N HIS A 139 7.79 2.32 2.62
CA HIS A 139 6.41 2.50 2.19
C HIS A 139 5.99 3.97 2.08
N ASN A 140 6.47 4.82 2.97
CA ASN A 140 6.15 6.25 2.99
C ASN A 140 7.43 7.07 3.00
N LEU A 141 7.47 8.09 2.15
CA LEU A 141 8.52 9.08 2.09
C LEU A 141 8.02 10.40 2.66
N ASP A 142 8.05 10.53 3.97
CA ASP A 142 8.02 11.85 4.57
C ASP A 142 9.43 12.43 4.56
N PRO A 143 9.62 13.70 4.20
CA PRO A 143 10.95 14.32 4.19
C PRO A 143 11.49 14.37 5.63
N HIS A 144 12.36 13.43 5.97
CA HIS A 144 12.99 13.35 7.29
C HIS A 144 14.51 13.25 7.15
N PRO A 145 15.31 14.02 7.92
CA PRO A 145 16.77 13.98 7.86
C PRO A 145 17.40 12.62 8.18
N LEU A 146 16.63 11.68 8.73
CA LEU A 146 17.09 10.33 9.04
C LEU A 146 17.13 9.36 7.84
N TYR A 147 16.75 9.78 6.64
CA TYR A 147 16.91 8.92 5.43
C TYR A 147 18.36 8.50 5.18
N ARG A 148 19.32 9.27 5.65
CA ARG A 148 20.74 8.89 5.59
C ARG A 148 21.05 7.55 6.24
N VAL A 149 20.20 7.06 7.14
CA VAL A 149 20.37 5.73 7.75
C VAL A 149 20.23 4.61 6.73
N TYR A 150 19.41 4.79 5.70
CA TYR A 150 19.28 3.81 4.61
C TYR A 150 20.56 3.67 3.76
N HIS A 151 21.50 4.59 3.89
CA HIS A 151 22.84 4.46 3.29
C HIS A 151 23.57 3.19 3.76
N TYR A 152 23.29 2.74 4.98
CA TYR A 152 23.88 1.53 5.58
C TYR A 152 23.17 0.24 5.17
N ALA A 153 22.02 0.30 4.55
CA ALA A 153 21.36 -0.88 3.99
C ALA A 153 22.11 -1.36 2.74
N ASP A 154 22.13 -2.67 2.50
CA ASP A 154 22.69 -3.25 1.28
C ASP A 154 21.79 -2.98 0.09
N ALA A 155 20.45 -3.04 0.30
CA ALA A 155 19.47 -2.60 -0.69
C ALA A 155 18.29 -1.87 -0.05
N VAL A 156 17.71 -0.93 -0.81
CA VAL A 156 16.51 -0.18 -0.46
C VAL A 156 15.45 -0.42 -1.51
N ILE A 157 14.28 -0.89 -1.10
CA ILE A 157 13.13 -1.11 -1.97
C ILE A 157 12.17 0.07 -1.78
N VAL A 158 11.75 0.67 -2.88
CA VAL A 158 10.71 1.70 -2.96
C VAL A 158 9.63 1.26 -3.95
N HIS A 159 8.47 1.94 -3.95
CA HIS A 159 7.32 1.50 -4.75
C HIS A 159 7.14 2.24 -6.07
N THR A 160 7.92 3.30 -6.32
CA THR A 160 7.83 4.13 -7.54
C THR A 160 9.19 4.71 -7.93
N GLU A 161 9.37 5.02 -9.22
CA GLU A 161 10.57 5.74 -9.68
C GLU A 161 10.67 7.13 -9.03
N GLN A 162 9.54 7.83 -8.84
CA GLN A 162 9.54 9.10 -8.13
C GLN A 162 10.02 8.98 -6.68
N GLN A 163 9.73 7.88 -6.00
CA GLN A 163 10.30 7.59 -4.68
C GLN A 163 11.81 7.35 -4.78
N LYS A 164 12.26 6.60 -5.80
CA LYS A 164 13.68 6.39 -6.06
C LYS A 164 14.40 7.72 -6.24
N ASP A 165 13.90 8.61 -7.09
CA ASP A 165 14.49 9.94 -7.33
C ASP A 165 14.64 10.73 -6.02
N ARG A 166 13.63 10.72 -5.16
CA ARG A 166 13.69 11.37 -3.86
C ARG A 166 14.73 10.77 -2.92
N MET A 167 14.89 9.45 -2.94
CA MET A 167 15.92 8.77 -2.15
C MET A 167 17.31 9.12 -2.65
N VAL A 168 17.52 9.20 -3.97
CA VAL A 168 18.77 9.66 -4.58
C VAL A 168 19.07 11.10 -4.16
N GLN A 169 18.08 12.00 -4.22
CA GLN A 169 18.22 13.39 -3.77
C GLN A 169 18.53 13.49 -2.26
N ALA A 170 18.10 12.52 -1.46
CA ALA A 170 18.44 12.41 -0.05
C ALA A 170 19.85 11.83 0.21
N GLY A 171 20.59 11.49 -0.85
CA GLY A 171 21.97 11.02 -0.79
C GLY A 171 22.13 9.50 -0.67
N ILE A 172 21.09 8.72 -0.93
CA ILE A 172 21.22 7.26 -1.00
C ILE A 172 21.78 6.88 -2.38
N PRO A 173 22.80 6.02 -2.44
CA PRO A 173 23.39 5.59 -3.72
C PRO A 173 22.33 4.93 -4.62
N GLU A 174 22.25 5.35 -5.87
CA GLU A 174 21.22 4.90 -6.80
C GLU A 174 21.27 3.38 -7.04
N ASN A 175 22.46 2.79 -7.10
CA ASN A 175 22.67 1.36 -7.29
C ASN A 175 22.13 0.50 -6.14
N LYS A 176 21.84 1.08 -4.98
CA LYS A 176 21.20 0.40 -3.85
C LYS A 176 19.67 0.49 -3.86
N ILE A 177 19.07 1.34 -4.71
CA ILE A 177 17.65 1.61 -4.71
C ILE A 177 16.95 0.82 -5.82
N HIS A 178 16.01 0.00 -5.42
CA HIS A 178 15.23 -0.87 -6.32
C HIS A 178 13.76 -0.50 -6.27
N VAL A 179 13.13 -0.36 -7.44
CA VAL A 179 11.69 -0.09 -7.52
C VAL A 179 10.94 -1.41 -7.62
N VAL A 180 10.11 -1.69 -6.63
CA VAL A 180 9.20 -2.85 -6.58
C VAL A 180 7.81 -2.34 -6.22
N PHE A 181 6.86 -2.43 -7.14
CA PHE A 181 5.50 -1.95 -6.93
C PHE A 181 4.82 -2.61 -5.72
N HIS A 182 3.80 -1.95 -5.19
CA HIS A 182 2.92 -2.57 -4.20
C HIS A 182 2.08 -3.65 -4.87
N GLY A 183 2.13 -4.86 -4.32
CA GLY A 183 1.45 -6.01 -4.88
C GLY A 183 -0.08 -6.00 -4.71
N GLY A 184 -0.74 -6.81 -5.52
CA GLY A 184 -2.17 -7.08 -5.45
C GLY A 184 -2.49 -8.56 -5.58
N HIS A 185 -3.63 -8.96 -5.02
CA HIS A 185 -4.12 -10.33 -5.13
C HIS A 185 -4.68 -10.60 -6.52
N LYS A 186 -4.35 -11.77 -7.05
CA LYS A 186 -5.03 -12.27 -8.24
C LYS A 186 -6.48 -12.61 -7.87
N VAL A 187 -7.42 -11.98 -8.55
CA VAL A 187 -8.85 -12.14 -8.34
C VAL A 187 -9.44 -12.99 -9.46
N ASN A 188 -10.39 -13.87 -9.14
CA ASN A 188 -11.16 -14.58 -10.14
C ASN A 188 -12.28 -13.66 -10.65
N LEU A 189 -12.30 -13.41 -11.96
CA LEU A 189 -13.39 -12.66 -12.56
C LEU A 189 -14.64 -13.51 -12.64
N ARG A 190 -15.76 -12.96 -12.18
CA ARG A 190 -17.07 -13.63 -12.13
C ARG A 190 -17.94 -13.34 -13.36
N GLY A 191 -17.44 -12.53 -14.30
CA GLY A 191 -18.23 -12.13 -15.48
C GLY A 191 -19.42 -11.23 -15.13
N LEU A 192 -19.33 -10.47 -14.04
CA LEU A 192 -20.38 -9.58 -13.59
C LEU A 192 -20.59 -8.43 -14.58
N VAL A 193 -21.84 -8.02 -14.73
CA VAL A 193 -22.20 -6.89 -15.58
C VAL A 193 -21.81 -5.59 -14.87
N ARG A 194 -21.06 -4.74 -15.56
CA ARG A 194 -20.65 -3.42 -15.05
C ARG A 194 -21.78 -2.41 -15.22
N THR A 195 -22.32 -1.96 -14.10
CA THR A 195 -23.48 -1.04 -14.08
C THR A 195 -23.30 0.11 -13.08
N ARG A 196 -22.22 0.09 -12.28
CA ARG A 196 -22.05 0.98 -11.13
C ARG A 196 -20.93 1.97 -11.37
N VAL A 197 -21.10 3.19 -10.91
CA VAL A 197 -20.00 4.16 -10.75
C VAL A 197 -19.64 4.19 -9.27
N THR A 198 -18.40 3.86 -8.94
CA THR A 198 -18.01 3.61 -7.55
C THR A 198 -16.82 4.45 -7.11
N PHE A 199 -16.82 4.87 -5.87
CA PHE A 199 -15.68 5.46 -5.19
C PHE A 199 -15.31 4.59 -3.98
N PHE A 200 -14.07 4.15 -3.92
CA PHE A 200 -13.56 3.34 -2.81
C PHE A 200 -12.58 4.11 -1.95
N GLY A 201 -12.83 4.12 -0.64
CA GLY A 201 -12.01 4.76 0.38
C GLY A 201 -12.72 5.89 1.12
N SER A 202 -11.99 6.60 1.96
CA SER A 202 -12.53 7.76 2.68
C SER A 202 -12.96 8.87 1.71
N PRO A 203 -14.19 9.42 1.82
CA PRO A 203 -14.70 10.47 0.97
C PRO A 203 -14.11 11.85 1.36
N ALA A 204 -12.79 11.91 1.50
CA ALA A 204 -12.06 13.07 1.98
C ALA A 204 -11.50 13.93 0.85
N LYS A 205 -11.21 15.19 1.17
CA LYS A 205 -10.61 16.15 0.22
C LYS A 205 -9.28 15.63 -0.35
N TYR A 206 -8.42 15.04 0.49
CA TYR A 206 -7.12 14.53 0.04
C TYR A 206 -7.21 13.30 -0.88
N LYS A 207 -8.41 12.70 -1.01
CA LYS A 207 -8.73 11.65 -1.97
C LYS A 207 -9.36 12.18 -3.26
N GLY A 208 -9.50 13.51 -3.40
CA GLY A 208 -10.13 14.15 -4.56
C GLY A 208 -11.67 14.06 -4.57
N PHE A 209 -12.28 13.54 -3.50
CA PHE A 209 -13.74 13.35 -3.46
C PHE A 209 -14.52 14.65 -3.67
N PHE A 210 -14.02 15.79 -3.17
CA PHE A 210 -14.72 17.07 -3.34
C PHE A 210 -14.68 17.58 -4.79
N ASP A 211 -13.65 17.25 -5.54
CA ASP A 211 -13.59 17.57 -6.96
C ASP A 211 -14.51 16.64 -7.78
N LEU A 212 -14.69 15.40 -7.33
CA LEU A 212 -15.71 14.51 -7.88
C LEU A 212 -17.12 15.07 -7.68
N LEU A 213 -17.46 15.60 -6.50
CA LEU A 213 -18.77 16.25 -6.26
C LEU A 213 -19.02 17.42 -7.20
N LYS A 214 -18.01 18.26 -7.45
CA LYS A 214 -18.11 19.36 -8.43
C LYS A 214 -18.29 18.84 -9.87
N ALA A 215 -17.58 17.76 -10.22
CA ALA A 215 -17.74 17.13 -11.54
C ALA A 215 -19.15 16.55 -11.73
N LEU A 216 -19.72 15.91 -10.68
CA LEU A 216 -21.12 15.43 -10.71
C LEU A 216 -22.10 16.57 -10.90
N ARG A 217 -21.88 17.72 -10.26
CA ARG A 217 -22.70 18.94 -10.49
C ARG A 217 -22.63 19.40 -11.94
N ILE A 218 -21.43 19.49 -12.53
CA ILE A 218 -21.24 19.88 -13.93
C ILE A 218 -21.99 18.93 -14.88
N LEU A 219 -21.98 17.64 -14.60
CA LEU A 219 -22.72 16.64 -15.36
C LEU A 219 -24.23 16.78 -15.21
N ARG A 220 -24.69 16.97 -13.96
CA ARG A 220 -26.11 17.24 -13.66
C ARG A 220 -26.64 18.47 -14.40
N ASP A 221 -25.88 19.56 -14.41
CA ASP A 221 -26.24 20.79 -15.10
C ASP A 221 -26.36 20.59 -16.62
N LYS A 222 -25.73 19.52 -17.17
CA LYS A 222 -25.86 19.06 -18.55
C LYS A 222 -26.91 17.95 -18.74
N GLY A 223 -27.75 17.67 -17.73
CA GLY A 223 -28.78 16.65 -17.79
C GLY A 223 -28.30 15.20 -17.60
N ILE A 224 -27.03 15.00 -17.25
CA ILE A 224 -26.46 13.68 -17.00
C ILE A 224 -26.47 13.38 -15.50
N LYS A 225 -27.33 12.46 -15.08
CA LYS A 225 -27.41 11.99 -13.70
C LYS A 225 -26.60 10.72 -13.52
N ILE A 226 -25.74 10.70 -12.49
CA ILE A 226 -24.90 9.56 -12.14
C ILE A 226 -25.28 9.07 -10.73
N ASN A 227 -25.48 7.77 -10.60
CA ASN A 227 -25.62 7.15 -9.29
C ASN A 227 -24.24 6.71 -8.81
N LEU A 228 -23.65 7.47 -7.88
CA LEU A 228 -22.34 7.18 -7.28
C LEU A 228 -22.51 6.34 -6.02
N GLU A 229 -21.86 5.21 -5.96
CA GLU A 229 -21.77 4.39 -4.75
C GLU A 229 -20.42 4.63 -4.05
N VAL A 230 -20.45 4.96 -2.77
CA VAL A 230 -19.27 5.26 -1.95
C VAL A 230 -19.07 4.16 -0.92
N TYR A 231 -17.93 3.47 -1.01
CA TYR A 231 -17.54 2.37 -0.13
C TYR A 231 -16.26 2.68 0.63
N GLY A 232 -16.16 2.35 1.90
CA GLY A 232 -14.91 2.45 2.64
C GLY A 232 -15.07 2.51 4.15
N ILE A 233 -13.91 2.52 4.82
CA ILE A 233 -13.81 2.76 6.26
C ILE A 233 -13.52 4.24 6.45
N TYR A 234 -14.45 4.95 7.06
CA TYR A 234 -14.31 6.36 7.36
C TYR A 234 -15.06 6.73 8.63
N GLY A 235 -14.61 7.79 9.29
CA GLY A 235 -15.23 8.28 10.51
C GLY A 235 -16.56 9.02 10.25
N LYS A 236 -17.41 9.10 11.26
CA LYS A 236 -18.68 9.83 11.18
C LYS A 236 -18.49 11.31 10.79
N GLU A 237 -17.41 11.94 11.25
CA GLU A 237 -17.08 13.33 10.94
C GLU A 237 -16.73 13.52 9.46
N GLU A 238 -15.92 12.61 8.89
CA GLU A 238 -15.59 12.62 7.47
C GLU A 238 -16.84 12.44 6.60
N GLU A 239 -17.70 11.49 6.96
CA GLU A 239 -18.96 11.26 6.27
C GLU A 239 -19.88 12.48 6.32
N GLN A 240 -20.05 13.08 7.49
CA GLN A 240 -20.88 14.30 7.65
C GLN A 240 -20.34 15.46 6.82
N THR A 241 -19.01 15.62 6.78
CA THR A 241 -18.34 16.66 5.99
C THR A 241 -18.57 16.42 4.50
N ALA A 242 -18.43 15.19 4.03
CA ALA A 242 -18.67 14.80 2.64
C ALA A 242 -20.15 15.00 2.24
N LYS A 243 -21.10 14.61 3.11
CA LYS A 243 -22.55 14.84 2.89
C LYS A 243 -22.89 16.33 2.83
N LYS A 244 -22.32 17.15 3.72
CA LYS A 244 -22.49 18.61 3.68
C LYS A 244 -21.98 19.19 2.35
N GLU A 245 -20.85 18.72 1.86
CA GLU A 245 -20.29 19.18 0.60
C GLU A 245 -21.11 18.69 -0.62
N ALA A 246 -21.67 17.48 -0.56
CA ALA A 246 -22.60 16.98 -1.57
C ALA A 246 -23.87 17.84 -1.69
N ARG A 247 -24.46 18.28 -0.54
CA ARG A 247 -25.58 19.25 -0.51
C ARG A 247 -25.21 20.58 -1.13
N ARG A 248 -24.03 21.12 -0.81
CA ARG A 248 -23.55 22.39 -1.38
C ARG A 248 -23.42 22.34 -2.88
N ASN A 249 -23.05 21.17 -3.42
CA ASN A 249 -22.95 20.94 -4.85
C ASN A 249 -24.28 20.47 -5.47
N ASN A 250 -25.36 20.36 -4.70
CA ASN A 250 -26.68 19.89 -5.15
C ASN A 250 -26.64 18.52 -5.83
N VAL A 251 -25.86 17.55 -5.29
CA VAL A 251 -25.69 16.20 -5.83
C VAL A 251 -25.92 15.10 -4.78
N GLU A 252 -26.43 15.42 -3.61
CA GLU A 252 -26.65 14.45 -2.52
C GLU A 252 -27.58 13.31 -2.94
N ASP A 253 -28.59 13.59 -3.77
CA ASP A 253 -29.56 12.63 -4.30
C ASP A 253 -28.94 11.64 -5.32
N GLN A 254 -27.71 11.86 -5.75
CA GLN A 254 -26.97 11.00 -6.66
C GLN A 254 -26.00 10.07 -5.91
N ILE A 255 -25.87 10.15 -4.59
CA ILE A 255 -24.82 9.45 -3.83
C ILE A 255 -25.45 8.47 -2.86
N GLN A 256 -25.01 7.23 -2.96
CA GLN A 256 -25.34 6.15 -2.01
C GLN A 256 -24.12 5.87 -1.15
N TRP A 257 -24.31 5.94 0.16
CA TRP A 257 -23.25 5.80 1.16
C TRP A 257 -23.32 4.42 1.77
N TYR A 258 -22.22 3.69 1.63
CA TYR A 258 -22.03 2.37 2.20
C TYR A 258 -20.87 2.39 3.18
N GLY A 259 -20.85 1.45 4.09
CA GLY A 259 -19.75 1.25 5.03
C GLY A 259 -18.58 0.46 4.45
N SER A 260 -17.83 -0.15 5.36
CA SER A 260 -16.76 -1.10 4.99
C SER A 260 -17.35 -2.35 4.35
N LEU A 261 -16.59 -2.90 3.43
CA LEU A 261 -16.87 -4.17 2.78
C LEU A 261 -15.90 -5.24 3.28
N SER A 262 -16.32 -6.49 3.28
CA SER A 262 -15.42 -7.62 3.33
C SER A 262 -14.55 -7.68 2.06
N GLU A 263 -13.45 -8.41 2.09
CA GLU A 263 -12.55 -8.55 0.93
C GLU A 263 -13.31 -9.07 -0.31
N LEU A 264 -14.21 -10.03 -0.10
CA LEU A 264 -14.99 -10.64 -1.16
C LEU A 264 -16.00 -9.65 -1.77
N GLU A 265 -16.78 -8.96 -0.93
CA GLU A 265 -17.73 -7.93 -1.36
C GLU A 265 -17.01 -6.78 -2.08
N PHE A 266 -15.82 -6.41 -1.61
CA PHE A 266 -15.03 -5.37 -2.27
C PHE A 266 -14.69 -5.74 -3.70
N ASP A 267 -14.22 -6.97 -3.93
CA ASP A 267 -13.87 -7.43 -5.27
C ASP A 267 -15.11 -7.58 -6.16
N GLU A 268 -16.26 -8.01 -5.62
CA GLU A 268 -17.53 -8.03 -6.34
C GLU A 268 -17.95 -6.63 -6.78
N LYS A 269 -17.98 -5.67 -5.85
CA LYS A 269 -18.35 -4.28 -6.15
C LYS A 269 -17.37 -3.63 -7.12
N MET A 270 -16.09 -3.96 -7.02
CA MET A 270 -15.09 -3.50 -7.96
C MET A 270 -15.33 -4.07 -9.37
N GLN A 271 -15.69 -5.36 -9.51
CA GLN A 271 -16.02 -5.98 -10.79
C GLN A 271 -17.34 -5.47 -11.39
N GLU A 272 -18.31 -5.09 -10.58
CA GLU A 272 -19.56 -4.44 -11.01
C GLU A 272 -19.35 -2.98 -11.45
N SER A 273 -18.18 -2.40 -11.19
CA SER A 273 -17.91 -0.99 -11.47
C SER A 273 -17.57 -0.77 -12.94
N ILE A 274 -18.22 0.20 -13.57
CA ILE A 274 -17.89 0.70 -14.92
C ILE A 274 -16.48 1.29 -14.91
N PHE A 275 -16.20 2.09 -13.90
CA PHE A 275 -14.89 2.64 -13.54
C PHE A 275 -14.88 3.06 -12.07
N THR A 276 -13.69 3.28 -11.54
CA THR A 276 -13.49 3.86 -10.21
C THR A 276 -12.48 5.00 -10.24
N PHE A 277 -12.22 5.62 -9.10
CA PHE A 277 -11.46 6.86 -9.02
C PHE A 277 -10.20 6.73 -8.14
N ALA A 278 -9.10 7.32 -8.63
CA ALA A 278 -7.87 7.56 -7.90
C ALA A 278 -7.36 8.98 -8.18
N ILE A 279 -8.22 9.97 -7.96
CA ILE A 279 -8.05 11.38 -8.36
C ILE A 279 -7.41 12.22 -7.25
N TYR A 280 -6.25 11.79 -6.78
CA TYR A 280 -5.54 12.45 -5.68
C TYR A 280 -5.07 13.86 -6.09
N PRO A 281 -5.34 14.91 -5.26
CA PRO A 281 -4.87 16.28 -5.52
C PRO A 281 -3.38 16.48 -5.23
N VAL A 282 -2.75 15.50 -4.56
CA VAL A 282 -1.34 15.48 -4.18
C VAL A 282 -0.72 14.12 -4.50
N PRO A 283 0.60 14.03 -4.67
CA PRO A 283 1.25 12.75 -4.96
C PRO A 283 0.99 11.67 -3.91
N VAL A 284 0.63 10.46 -4.36
CA VAL A 284 0.47 9.26 -3.54
C VAL A 284 1.41 8.19 -4.08
N TRP A 285 2.23 7.60 -3.21
CA TRP A 285 3.31 6.71 -3.62
C TRP A 285 2.86 5.28 -3.93
N GLY A 286 1.82 4.82 -3.25
CA GLY A 286 1.20 3.52 -3.49
C GLY A 286 -0.30 3.61 -3.28
N SER A 287 -1.07 3.03 -4.16
CA SER A 287 -2.52 3.02 -4.07
C SER A 287 -3.06 1.61 -4.19
N SER A 288 -3.49 1.04 -3.07
CA SER A 288 -4.17 -0.25 -3.05
C SER A 288 -5.44 -0.26 -3.91
N ILE A 289 -6.11 0.88 -4.04
CA ILE A 289 -7.31 1.01 -4.89
C ILE A 289 -6.94 0.84 -6.36
N ILE A 290 -5.85 1.48 -6.83
CA ILE A 290 -5.38 1.31 -8.22
C ILE A 290 -5.06 -0.17 -8.47
N THR A 291 -4.24 -0.78 -7.62
CA THR A 291 -3.84 -2.18 -7.78
C THR A 291 -5.05 -3.12 -7.76
N ARG A 292 -6.00 -2.92 -6.83
CA ARG A 292 -7.21 -3.75 -6.75
C ARG A 292 -8.13 -3.54 -7.96
N ALA A 293 -8.33 -2.31 -8.41
CA ALA A 293 -9.11 -2.03 -9.62
C ALA A 293 -8.51 -2.73 -10.84
N MET A 294 -7.20 -2.60 -11.05
CA MET A 294 -6.49 -3.27 -12.13
C MET A 294 -6.62 -4.80 -12.04
N MET A 295 -6.46 -5.39 -10.85
CA MET A 295 -6.62 -6.84 -10.64
C MET A 295 -8.04 -7.32 -10.93
N ASN A 296 -9.04 -6.49 -10.72
CA ASN A 296 -10.45 -6.75 -11.04
C ASN A 296 -10.82 -6.38 -12.49
N GLY A 297 -9.86 -5.88 -13.26
CA GLY A 297 -10.09 -5.40 -14.63
C GLY A 297 -11.00 -4.18 -14.69
N THR A 298 -11.07 -3.38 -13.65
CA THR A 298 -11.91 -2.19 -13.57
C THR A 298 -11.11 -0.98 -14.03
N PRO A 299 -11.60 -0.20 -15.00
CA PRO A 299 -10.97 1.04 -15.44
C PRO A 299 -10.82 2.04 -14.30
N VAL A 300 -9.73 2.81 -14.31
CA VAL A 300 -9.45 3.81 -13.28
C VAL A 300 -9.32 5.19 -13.91
N ILE A 301 -10.09 6.15 -13.40
CA ILE A 301 -9.85 7.57 -13.65
C ILE A 301 -8.90 8.06 -12.56
N ALA A 302 -7.74 8.57 -12.95
CA ALA A 302 -6.68 8.94 -12.02
C ALA A 302 -6.09 10.32 -12.32
N THR A 303 -5.47 10.93 -11.31
CA THR A 303 -4.52 12.03 -11.54
C THR A 303 -3.12 11.46 -11.77
N PRO A 304 -2.33 11.99 -12.72
CA PRO A 304 -0.99 11.48 -13.01
C PRO A 304 0.05 11.98 -11.99
N LEU A 305 -0.28 11.86 -10.70
CA LEU A 305 0.57 12.32 -9.60
C LEU A 305 1.08 11.13 -8.77
N GLY A 306 2.31 11.24 -8.31
CA GLY A 306 2.95 10.18 -7.54
C GLY A 306 3.05 8.89 -8.36
N GLY A 307 2.76 7.76 -7.74
CA GLY A 307 2.82 6.45 -8.39
C GLY A 307 1.67 6.14 -9.36
N SER A 308 0.61 6.95 -9.43
CA SER A 308 -0.58 6.61 -10.22
C SER A 308 -0.27 6.30 -11.69
N SER A 309 0.55 7.13 -12.34
CA SER A 309 0.97 6.93 -13.73
C SER A 309 1.91 5.75 -13.90
N GLU A 310 2.75 5.46 -12.93
CA GLU A 310 3.67 4.32 -12.99
C GLU A 310 2.92 2.99 -12.86
N TYR A 311 1.91 2.92 -11.98
CA TYR A 311 1.07 1.74 -11.83
C TYR A 311 0.20 1.49 -13.06
N LEU A 312 -0.53 2.50 -13.48
CA LEU A 312 -1.51 2.38 -14.56
C LEU A 312 -0.86 2.36 -15.96
N GLY A 313 0.22 3.14 -16.18
CA GLY A 313 0.78 3.31 -17.52
C GLY A 313 -0.30 3.75 -18.52
N ASP A 314 -0.29 3.17 -19.71
CA ASP A 314 -1.26 3.47 -20.79
C ASP A 314 -2.68 2.89 -20.55
N THR A 315 -2.90 2.22 -19.41
CA THR A 315 -4.20 1.63 -19.04
C THR A 315 -5.05 2.56 -18.19
N GLY A 316 -4.50 3.69 -17.76
CA GLY A 316 -5.20 4.71 -16.97
C GLY A 316 -5.88 5.76 -17.83
N THR A 317 -6.98 6.29 -17.34
CA THR A 317 -7.59 7.49 -17.90
C THR A 317 -7.26 8.67 -16.99
N TYR A 318 -6.47 9.62 -17.50
CA TYR A 318 -5.91 10.66 -16.67
C TYR A 318 -6.65 11.99 -16.76
N VAL A 319 -6.73 12.67 -15.60
CA VAL A 319 -7.27 14.03 -15.47
C VAL A 319 -6.28 14.92 -14.70
N PRO A 320 -6.18 16.20 -15.00
CA PRO A 320 -5.39 17.13 -14.18
C PRO A 320 -5.90 17.14 -12.74
N PRO A 321 -5.05 17.29 -11.73
CA PRO A 321 -5.48 17.45 -10.35
C PRO A 321 -6.25 18.77 -10.18
N ASN A 322 -7.25 18.78 -9.30
CA ASN A 322 -8.11 19.93 -9.02
C ASN A 322 -8.84 20.51 -10.26
N ASP A 323 -9.13 19.66 -11.26
CA ASP A 323 -9.90 20.05 -12.47
C ASP A 323 -11.21 19.25 -12.57
N PRO A 324 -12.29 19.69 -11.91
CA PRO A 324 -13.60 19.05 -12.00
C PRO A 324 -14.20 19.06 -13.41
N SER A 325 -13.83 20.02 -14.28
CA SER A 325 -14.35 20.11 -15.64
C SER A 325 -13.75 19.02 -16.52
N ALA A 326 -12.44 18.81 -16.47
CA ALA A 326 -11.77 17.70 -17.14
C ALA A 326 -12.30 16.35 -16.60
N LEU A 327 -12.48 16.22 -15.29
CA LEU A 327 -13.05 15.04 -14.66
C LEU A 327 -14.46 14.74 -15.17
N ALA A 328 -15.35 15.73 -15.24
CA ALA A 328 -16.69 15.58 -15.79
C ALA A 328 -16.67 15.14 -17.26
N SER A 329 -15.77 15.68 -18.06
CA SER A 329 -15.63 15.33 -19.48
C SER A 329 -15.19 13.88 -19.67
N VAL A 330 -14.23 13.42 -18.86
CA VAL A 330 -13.73 12.03 -18.89
C VAL A 330 -14.81 11.06 -18.41
N ILE A 331 -15.52 11.38 -17.33
CA ILE A 331 -16.63 10.56 -16.82
C ILE A 331 -17.67 10.36 -17.93
N ARG A 332 -18.08 11.44 -18.60
CA ARG A 332 -19.04 11.37 -19.70
C ARG A 332 -18.54 10.47 -20.83
N SER A 333 -17.31 10.69 -21.28
CA SER A 333 -16.72 9.90 -22.37
C SER A 333 -16.68 8.40 -22.06
N LEU A 334 -16.33 8.03 -20.82
CA LEU A 334 -16.34 6.63 -20.42
C LEU A 334 -17.75 6.06 -20.32
N LEU A 335 -18.75 6.82 -19.82
CA LEU A 335 -20.13 6.35 -19.77
C LEU A 335 -20.72 6.09 -21.15
N GLU A 336 -20.37 6.89 -22.14
CA GLU A 336 -20.85 6.78 -23.53
C GLU A 336 -20.12 5.70 -24.35
N ASN A 337 -18.97 5.18 -23.86
CA ASN A 337 -18.12 4.26 -24.63
C ASN A 337 -17.84 2.94 -23.91
N ARG A 338 -18.78 2.01 -23.99
CA ARG A 338 -18.66 0.68 -23.39
C ARG A 338 -17.42 -0.10 -23.87
N ARG A 339 -17.11 -0.01 -25.17
CA ARG A 339 -15.93 -0.70 -25.73
C ARG A 339 -14.64 -0.21 -25.09
N LEU A 340 -14.51 1.12 -24.93
CA LEU A 340 -13.34 1.71 -24.26
C LEU A 340 -13.23 1.23 -22.80
N GLN A 341 -14.34 1.12 -22.06
CA GLN A 341 -14.34 0.59 -20.69
C GLN A 341 -13.80 -0.86 -20.66
N GLU A 342 -14.29 -1.71 -21.58
CA GLU A 342 -13.87 -3.11 -21.67
C GLU A 342 -12.39 -3.25 -22.04
N ASP A 343 -11.91 -2.48 -23.00
CA ASP A 343 -10.51 -2.51 -23.47
C ASP A 343 -9.56 -2.02 -22.37
N LEU A 344 -9.86 -0.88 -21.73
CA LEU A 344 -9.06 -0.36 -20.61
C LEU A 344 -9.03 -1.36 -19.44
N GLY A 345 -10.16 -1.95 -19.09
CA GLY A 345 -10.23 -2.96 -18.02
C GLY A 345 -9.38 -4.20 -18.31
N LYS A 346 -9.43 -4.72 -19.53
CA LYS A 346 -8.62 -5.87 -19.97
C LYS A 346 -7.13 -5.55 -19.92
N MET A 347 -6.73 -4.40 -20.49
CA MET A 347 -5.34 -3.95 -20.50
C MET A 347 -4.82 -3.73 -19.08
N ALA A 348 -5.60 -3.07 -18.20
CA ALA A 348 -5.23 -2.84 -16.81
C ALA A 348 -5.00 -4.16 -16.07
N ARG A 349 -5.88 -5.14 -16.25
CA ARG A 349 -5.72 -6.46 -15.63
C ARG A 349 -4.49 -7.19 -16.16
N GLN A 350 -4.25 -7.20 -17.46
CA GLN A 350 -3.07 -7.83 -18.04
C GLN A 350 -1.79 -7.25 -17.46
N ARG A 351 -1.70 -5.92 -17.40
CA ARG A 351 -0.57 -5.22 -16.78
C ARG A 351 -0.43 -5.57 -15.28
N ALA A 352 -1.54 -5.60 -14.54
CA ALA A 352 -1.51 -5.93 -13.12
C ALA A 352 -1.01 -7.37 -12.87
N LEU A 353 -1.48 -8.35 -13.64
CA LEU A 353 -1.02 -9.73 -13.51
C LEU A 353 0.47 -9.88 -13.80
N GLN A 354 0.99 -9.11 -14.75
CA GLN A 354 2.39 -9.15 -15.15
C GLN A 354 3.33 -8.48 -14.14
N TYR A 355 2.93 -7.32 -13.58
CA TYR A 355 3.86 -6.48 -12.81
C TYR A 355 3.47 -6.29 -11.34
N LEU A 356 2.20 -6.47 -11.00
CA LEU A 356 1.67 -6.15 -9.67
C LEU A 356 1.18 -7.39 -8.90
N SER A 357 1.23 -8.59 -9.48
CA SER A 357 0.87 -9.80 -8.72
C SER A 357 1.91 -10.06 -7.63
N TRP A 358 1.47 -10.57 -6.47
CA TRP A 358 2.39 -10.92 -5.39
C TRP A 358 3.47 -11.90 -5.83
N ASP A 359 3.18 -12.71 -6.84
CA ASP A 359 4.16 -13.61 -7.43
C ASP A 359 5.25 -12.87 -8.21
N ALA A 360 4.89 -11.85 -9.00
CA ALA A 360 5.85 -11.00 -9.69
C ALA A 360 6.68 -10.14 -8.70
N ILE A 361 6.02 -9.63 -7.64
CA ILE A 361 6.67 -8.87 -6.57
C ILE A 361 7.70 -9.75 -5.82
N ALA A 362 7.32 -10.97 -5.45
CA ALA A 362 8.23 -11.89 -4.76
C ALA A 362 9.43 -12.25 -5.65
N GLU A 363 9.21 -12.52 -6.93
CA GLU A 363 10.29 -12.83 -7.86
C GLU A 363 11.30 -11.68 -7.98
N LYS A 364 10.80 -10.45 -8.12
CA LYS A 364 11.66 -9.25 -8.16
C LYS A 364 12.41 -9.05 -6.84
N THR A 365 11.75 -9.28 -5.71
CA THR A 365 12.35 -9.19 -4.37
C THR A 365 13.45 -10.24 -4.17
N ILE A 366 13.24 -11.49 -4.63
CA ILE A 366 14.24 -12.55 -4.57
C ILE A 366 15.49 -12.19 -5.40
N ARG A 367 15.31 -11.62 -6.58
CA ARG A 367 16.46 -11.15 -7.40
C ARG A 367 17.28 -10.08 -6.67
N ILE A 368 16.62 -9.20 -5.91
CA ILE A 368 17.31 -8.20 -5.07
C ILE A 368 18.08 -8.90 -3.95
N TYR A 369 17.49 -9.88 -3.27
CA TYR A 369 18.19 -10.65 -2.25
C TYR A 369 19.46 -11.36 -2.82
N GLN A 370 19.33 -11.96 -3.99
CA GLN A 370 20.46 -12.61 -4.67
C GLN A 370 21.54 -11.59 -5.01
N SER A 371 21.18 -10.43 -5.55
CA SER A 371 22.17 -9.40 -5.92
C SER A 371 22.95 -8.84 -4.75
N VAL A 372 22.37 -8.77 -3.54
CA VAL A 372 23.10 -8.31 -2.35
C VAL A 372 23.95 -9.40 -1.69
N ILE A 373 23.62 -10.68 -1.91
CA ILE A 373 24.43 -11.81 -1.44
C ILE A 373 25.66 -12.00 -2.32
N ASP A 374 25.52 -11.77 -3.63
CA ASP A 374 26.56 -11.96 -4.62
C ASP A 374 27.53 -10.76 -4.71
N ALA A 375 27.22 -9.64 -4.05
CA ALA A 375 28.03 -8.38 -4.06
C ALA A 375 29.13 -8.41 -2.99
#